data_fe709919ffec2fadfd8ed9df8bd96647
#
_entry.id   fe709919ffec2fadfd8ed9df8bd96647
#
_cell.length_a   1.000
_cell.length_b   1.000
_cell.length_c   1.000
_cell.angle_alpha   90.00
_cell.angle_beta   90.00
_cell.angle_gamma   90.00
#
_symmetry.space_group_name_H-M   'P 1'
#
loop_
_entity.id
_entity.type
_entity.pdbx_description
1 polymer ?
#
loop_
_entity_poly.entity_id
_entity_poly.type
_entity_poly.pdbx_seq_one_letter_code
_entity_poly.pdbx_strand_id
1 'polypeptide(L)'
;ILEKIAPLGPVYQAGTLSGNPMAMAAGLAQLKMLTPDVYEGLEEKGRYLEEQFNRIDHLPFRMCRLGSIFWLYDAQKERPIRADQIDRESMKTYAAFFHHCLDRGVYLAPSGYEVGFLSTPVERSDLDFFLSIASEFRR
;
A
#
# COMPACT_ATOMS: atom_id res chain seq x y z
N ILE A 1 7.01 -28.69 -17.19
CA ILE A 1 5.96 -27.65 -17.03
C ILE A 1 5.57 -27.10 -18.40
N LEU A 2 6.52 -26.71 -19.26
CA LEU A 2 6.23 -26.13 -20.58
C LEU A 2 5.44 -27.07 -21.51
N GLU A 3 5.63 -28.38 -21.42
CA GLU A 3 4.89 -29.37 -22.19
C GLU A 3 3.37 -29.37 -21.90
N LYS A 4 2.95 -28.73 -20.79
CA LYS A 4 1.54 -28.58 -20.46
C LYS A 4 0.89 -27.35 -21.10
N ILE A 5 1.68 -26.47 -21.70
CA ILE A 5 1.21 -25.24 -22.34
C ILE A 5 0.89 -25.51 -23.81
N ALA A 6 -0.19 -24.93 -24.31
CA ALA A 6 -0.53 -24.99 -25.73
C ALA A 6 0.63 -24.45 -26.61
N PRO A 7 0.90 -25.05 -27.78
CA PRO A 7 0.12 -26.10 -28.44
C PRO A 7 0.44 -27.54 -27.97
N LEU A 8 1.47 -27.73 -27.14
CA LEU A 8 1.91 -29.07 -26.72
C LEU A 8 0.99 -29.68 -25.65
N GLY A 9 0.36 -28.89 -24.83
CA GLY A 9 -0.51 -29.31 -23.74
C GLY A 9 -1.86 -28.56 -23.70
N PRO A 10 -2.71 -28.89 -22.73
CA PRO A 10 -4.07 -28.37 -22.66
C PRO A 10 -4.19 -26.98 -22.05
N VAL A 11 -3.13 -26.43 -21.48
CA VAL A 11 -3.18 -25.13 -20.78
C VAL A 11 -2.97 -24.00 -21.78
N TYR A 12 -4.04 -23.24 -22.02
CA TYR A 12 -3.96 -22.04 -22.86
C TYR A 12 -3.31 -20.88 -22.12
N GLN A 13 -2.37 -20.23 -22.79
CA GLN A 13 -1.73 -19.00 -22.32
C GLN A 13 -1.63 -18.02 -23.50
N ALA A 14 -2.18 -16.82 -23.32
CA ALA A 14 -2.13 -15.77 -24.32
C ALA A 14 -2.04 -14.39 -23.64
N GLY A 15 -1.53 -13.43 -24.38
CA GLY A 15 -1.49 -12.03 -23.94
C GLY A 15 -1.54 -11.11 -25.17
N THR A 16 -2.67 -10.49 -25.39
CA THR A 16 -2.92 -9.67 -26.60
C THR A 16 -1.97 -8.48 -26.71
N LEU A 17 -1.44 -7.99 -25.58
CA LEU A 17 -0.47 -6.88 -25.53
C LEU A 17 0.98 -7.35 -25.34
N SER A 18 1.23 -8.66 -25.30
CA SER A 18 2.59 -9.20 -25.17
C SER A 18 3.46 -8.76 -26.35
N GLY A 19 4.58 -8.11 -26.06
CA GLY A 19 5.49 -7.58 -27.09
C GLY A 19 4.96 -6.37 -27.85
N ASN A 20 3.86 -5.75 -27.43
CA ASN A 20 3.36 -4.51 -28.05
C ASN A 20 4.44 -3.41 -27.97
N PRO A 21 4.86 -2.81 -29.11
CA PRO A 21 5.98 -1.85 -29.14
C PRO A 21 5.78 -0.63 -28.24
N MET A 22 4.55 -0.11 -28.15
CA MET A 22 4.24 1.04 -27.29
C MET A 22 4.35 0.68 -25.81
N ALA A 23 3.83 -0.50 -25.43
CA ALA A 23 3.93 -0.98 -24.05
C ALA A 23 5.40 -1.25 -23.66
N MET A 24 6.19 -1.81 -24.57
CA MET A 24 7.63 -2.05 -24.37
C MET A 24 8.41 -0.75 -24.22
N ALA A 25 8.14 0.26 -25.07
CA ALA A 25 8.78 1.55 -24.99
C ALA A 25 8.42 2.30 -23.70
N ALA A 26 7.15 2.31 -23.32
CA ALA A 26 6.68 2.92 -22.06
C ALA A 26 7.29 2.22 -20.84
N GLY A 27 7.29 0.89 -20.82
CA GLY A 27 7.90 0.11 -19.76
C GLY A 27 9.41 0.38 -19.60
N LEU A 28 10.13 0.44 -20.72
CA LEU A 28 11.56 0.77 -20.70
C LEU A 28 11.81 2.18 -20.19
N ALA A 29 11.01 3.17 -20.61
CA ALA A 29 11.11 4.54 -20.11
C ALA A 29 10.87 4.60 -18.59
N GLN A 30 9.83 3.94 -18.11
CA GLN A 30 9.52 3.86 -16.66
C GLN A 30 10.66 3.21 -15.88
N LEU A 31 11.19 2.07 -16.34
CA LEU A 31 12.29 1.38 -15.66
C LEU A 31 13.56 2.21 -15.57
N LYS A 32 13.87 3.02 -16.59
CA LYS A 32 15.03 3.94 -16.57
C LYS A 32 14.91 5.05 -15.53
N MET A 33 13.68 5.40 -15.13
CA MET A 33 13.42 6.41 -14.09
C MET A 33 13.54 5.84 -12.68
N LEU A 34 13.51 4.52 -12.50
CA LEU A 34 13.63 3.86 -11.20
C LEU A 34 15.10 3.74 -10.80
N THR A 35 15.69 4.87 -10.43
CA THR A 35 17.06 4.95 -9.93
C THR A 35 17.15 4.60 -8.44
N PRO A 36 18.34 4.29 -7.89
CA PRO A 36 18.51 4.10 -6.43
C PRO A 36 17.92 5.25 -5.60
N ASP A 37 18.15 6.49 -6.00
CA ASP A 37 17.65 7.68 -5.27
C ASP A 37 16.13 7.71 -5.14
N VAL A 38 15.40 7.18 -6.15
CA VAL A 38 13.94 7.05 -6.09
C VAL A 38 13.53 6.10 -4.96
N TYR A 39 14.21 4.97 -4.84
CA TYR A 39 13.93 4.00 -3.79
C TYR A 39 14.33 4.51 -2.41
N GLU A 40 15.45 5.20 -2.29
CA GLU A 40 15.89 5.84 -1.05
C GLU A 40 14.88 6.89 -0.58
N GLY A 41 14.43 7.76 -1.49
CA GLY A 41 13.41 8.76 -1.18
C GLY A 41 12.06 8.14 -0.77
N LEU A 42 11.65 7.05 -1.38
CA LEU A 42 10.43 6.31 -1.00
C LEU A 42 10.61 5.63 0.38
N GLU A 43 11.78 5.08 0.66
CA GLU A 43 12.12 4.49 1.96
C GLU A 43 12.06 5.53 3.09
N GLU A 44 12.60 6.73 2.85
CA GLU A 44 12.54 7.83 3.82
C GLU A 44 11.10 8.28 4.10
N LYS A 45 10.28 8.44 3.06
CA LYS A 45 8.86 8.78 3.20
C LYS A 45 8.10 7.72 3.98
N GLY A 46 8.31 6.45 3.65
CA GLY A 46 7.67 5.33 4.34
C GLY A 46 8.06 5.25 5.81
N ARG A 47 9.34 5.38 6.13
CA ARG A 47 9.86 5.39 7.50
C ARG A 47 9.26 6.54 8.30
N TYR A 48 9.27 7.74 7.73
CA TYR A 48 8.67 8.90 8.39
C TYR A 48 7.20 8.67 8.71
N LEU A 49 6.42 8.21 7.73
CA LEU A 49 4.99 7.98 7.90
C LEU A 49 4.72 6.95 9.00
N GLU A 50 5.42 5.81 8.98
CA GLU A 50 5.29 4.76 9.99
C GLU A 50 5.63 5.27 11.40
N GLU A 51 6.75 5.97 11.55
CA GLU A 51 7.19 6.50 12.84
C GLU A 51 6.20 7.51 13.41
N GLN A 52 5.71 8.46 12.61
CA GLN A 52 4.78 9.48 13.09
C GLN A 52 3.40 8.88 13.36
N PHE A 53 2.89 8.00 12.49
CA PHE A 53 1.60 7.35 12.71
C PHE A 53 1.58 6.54 14.01
N ASN A 54 2.64 5.79 14.27
CA ASN A 54 2.75 4.94 15.45
C ASN A 54 2.97 5.70 16.76
N ARG A 55 3.26 7.01 16.71
CA ARG A 55 3.29 7.90 17.88
C ARG A 55 1.91 8.42 18.30
N ILE A 56 0.87 8.19 17.50
CA ILE A 56 -0.49 8.59 17.85
C ILE A 56 -1.13 7.50 18.72
N ASP A 57 -0.93 7.59 20.03
CA ASP A 57 -1.23 6.50 20.97
C ASP A 57 -2.69 6.08 21.05
N HIS A 58 -3.64 6.98 20.79
CA HIS A 58 -5.06 6.71 20.92
C HIS A 58 -5.67 6.04 19.67
N LEU A 59 -4.91 5.91 18.58
CA LEU A 59 -5.41 5.22 17.39
C LEU A 59 -5.61 3.73 17.66
N PRO A 60 -6.71 3.16 17.13
CA PRO A 60 -6.94 1.72 17.23
C PRO A 60 -6.07 0.91 16.27
N PHE A 61 -5.16 1.55 15.56
CA PHE A 61 -4.28 0.96 14.56
C PHE A 61 -2.82 1.25 14.85
N ARG A 62 -1.98 0.33 14.40
CA ARG A 62 -0.55 0.55 14.17
C ARG A 62 -0.26 0.36 12.69
N MET A 63 0.75 1.06 12.21
CA MET A 63 1.24 0.93 10.85
C MET A 63 2.46 0.02 10.83
N CYS A 64 2.52 -0.86 9.84
CA CYS A 64 3.75 -1.54 9.45
C CYS A 64 4.01 -1.32 7.97
N ARG A 65 5.27 -1.39 7.56
CA ARG A 65 5.66 -1.14 6.19
C ARG A 65 6.78 -2.06 5.68
N LEU A 66 6.92 -2.05 4.37
CA LEU A 66 8.07 -2.56 3.64
C LEU A 66 8.37 -1.57 2.50
N GLY A 67 9.46 -0.82 2.61
CA GLY A 67 9.74 0.27 1.68
C GLY A 67 8.62 1.32 1.65
N SER A 68 8.05 1.55 0.48
CA SER A 68 6.93 2.48 0.26
C SER A 68 5.54 1.86 0.44
N ILE A 69 5.46 0.58 0.75
CA ILE A 69 4.20 -0.13 0.97
C ILE A 69 3.90 -0.11 2.46
N PHE A 70 2.71 0.31 2.86
CA PHE A 70 2.29 0.32 4.25
C PHE A 70 0.95 -0.38 4.46
N TRP A 71 0.72 -0.84 5.67
CA TRP A 71 -0.53 -1.48 6.08
C TRP A 71 -0.88 -1.16 7.52
N LEU A 72 -2.18 -1.05 7.80
CA LEU A 72 -2.72 -0.77 9.13
C LEU A 72 -3.27 -2.05 9.76
N TYR A 73 -2.88 -2.33 10.99
CA TYR A 73 -3.37 -3.47 11.76
C TYR A 73 -3.83 -3.02 13.15
N ASP A 74 -4.60 -3.85 13.83
CA ASP A 74 -5.15 -3.55 15.16
C ASP A 74 -4.03 -3.32 16.18
N ALA A 75 -4.04 -2.15 16.82
CA ALA A 75 -3.03 -1.74 17.80
C ALA A 75 -2.99 -2.62 19.06
N GLN A 76 -4.07 -3.35 19.36
CA GLN A 76 -4.17 -4.25 20.52
C GLN A 76 -3.68 -5.66 20.22
N LYS A 77 -3.29 -5.95 18.99
CA LYS A 77 -2.81 -7.25 18.53
C LYS A 77 -1.32 -7.20 18.21
N GLU A 78 -0.69 -8.36 18.26
CA GLU A 78 0.63 -8.50 17.67
C GLU A 78 0.56 -8.26 16.16
N ARG A 79 1.68 -7.76 15.60
CA ARG A 79 1.78 -7.57 14.15
C ARG A 79 1.56 -8.90 13.42
N PRO A 80 0.54 -9.02 12.56
CA PRO A 80 0.34 -10.23 11.79
C PRO A 80 1.50 -10.48 10.83
N ILE A 81 1.95 -11.72 10.75
CA ILE A 81 2.95 -12.20 9.79
C ILE A 81 2.34 -13.18 8.77
N ARG A 82 1.06 -13.52 8.93
CA ARG A 82 0.29 -14.40 8.06
C ARG A 82 -1.16 -13.89 7.96
N ALA A 83 -1.79 -14.15 6.83
CA ALA A 83 -3.16 -13.68 6.56
C ALA A 83 -4.22 -14.22 7.55
N ASP A 84 -4.04 -15.42 8.07
CA ASP A 84 -4.97 -16.03 9.04
C ASP A 84 -4.89 -15.41 10.45
N GLN A 85 -3.88 -14.57 10.70
CA GLN A 85 -3.73 -13.83 11.97
C GLN A 85 -4.44 -12.46 11.93
N ILE A 86 -4.98 -12.05 10.78
CA ILE A 86 -5.67 -10.77 10.65
C ILE A 86 -7.01 -10.84 11.39
N ASP A 87 -7.23 -9.94 12.32
CA ASP A 87 -8.48 -9.84 13.05
C ASP A 87 -9.58 -9.26 12.17
N ARG A 88 -10.60 -10.07 11.86
CA ARG A 88 -11.73 -9.66 11.03
C ARG A 88 -12.61 -8.60 11.68
N GLU A 89 -12.70 -8.56 13.02
CA GLU A 89 -13.49 -7.56 13.73
C GLU A 89 -12.87 -6.15 13.62
N SER A 90 -11.56 -6.06 13.46
CA SER A 90 -10.86 -4.79 13.24
C SER A 90 -11.29 -4.09 11.94
N MET A 91 -11.86 -4.84 10.98
CA MET A 91 -12.33 -4.30 9.70
C MET A 91 -13.51 -3.32 9.86
N LYS A 92 -14.35 -3.49 10.89
CA LYS A 92 -15.44 -2.54 11.20
C LYS A 92 -14.86 -1.19 11.66
N THR A 93 -13.84 -1.23 12.50
CA THR A 93 -13.13 -0.02 12.96
C THR A 93 -12.39 0.64 11.81
N TYR A 94 -11.79 -0.17 10.92
CA TYR A 94 -11.15 0.34 9.72
C TYR A 94 -12.13 1.06 8.79
N ALA A 95 -13.33 0.52 8.57
CA ALA A 95 -14.35 1.17 7.75
C ALA A 95 -14.71 2.56 8.31
N ALA A 96 -14.85 2.71 9.63
CA ALA A 96 -15.09 4.00 10.25
C ALA A 96 -13.90 4.96 10.05
N PHE A 97 -12.67 4.47 10.20
CA PHE A 97 -11.46 5.26 9.95
C PHE A 97 -11.32 5.66 8.49
N PHE A 98 -11.61 4.75 7.56
CA PHE A 98 -11.64 5.04 6.13
C PHE A 98 -12.58 6.20 5.79
N HIS A 99 -13.83 6.16 6.28
CA HIS A 99 -14.80 7.24 6.04
C HIS A 99 -14.37 8.55 6.71
N HIS A 100 -13.82 8.48 7.92
CA HIS A 100 -13.26 9.66 8.59
C HIS A 100 -12.18 10.36 7.75
N CYS A 101 -11.28 9.58 7.15
CA CYS A 101 -10.24 10.10 6.25
C CYS A 101 -10.84 10.61 4.94
N LEU A 102 -11.75 9.85 4.33
CA LEU A 102 -12.38 10.19 3.05
C LEU A 102 -13.13 11.52 3.13
N ASP A 103 -13.94 11.72 4.18
CA ASP A 103 -14.73 12.94 4.42
C ASP A 103 -13.83 14.19 4.58
N ARG A 104 -12.53 13.97 4.87
CA ARG A 104 -11.53 15.02 5.06
C ARG A 104 -10.51 15.12 3.93
N GLY A 105 -10.78 14.46 2.80
CA GLY A 105 -9.99 14.56 1.58
C GLY A 105 -8.80 13.59 1.48
N VAL A 106 -8.72 12.58 2.35
CA VAL A 106 -7.71 11.52 2.26
C VAL A 106 -8.37 10.21 1.83
N TYR A 107 -8.02 9.75 0.64
CA TYR A 107 -8.50 8.47 0.10
C TYR A 107 -7.49 7.35 0.40
N LEU A 108 -7.87 6.45 1.29
CA LEU A 108 -7.15 5.22 1.60
C LEU A 108 -7.75 4.05 0.79
N ALA A 109 -7.14 2.86 0.90
CA ALA A 109 -7.77 1.66 0.36
C ALA A 109 -9.13 1.41 1.04
N PRO A 110 -10.20 1.08 0.29
CA PRO A 110 -11.53 0.90 0.88
C PRO A 110 -11.66 -0.34 1.77
N SER A 111 -10.72 -1.27 1.66
CA SER A 111 -10.67 -2.48 2.48
C SER A 111 -9.44 -2.47 3.40
N GLY A 112 -9.63 -2.76 4.68
CA GLY A 112 -8.54 -2.89 5.63
C GLY A 112 -7.59 -4.08 5.38
N TYR A 113 -7.91 -4.94 4.42
CA TYR A 113 -7.02 -6.01 3.96
C TYR A 113 -6.03 -5.54 2.90
N GLU A 114 -6.23 -4.35 2.35
CA GLU A 114 -5.38 -3.79 1.30
C GLU A 114 -4.26 -2.94 1.88
N VAL A 115 -3.17 -2.88 1.15
CA VAL A 115 -2.02 -2.04 1.48
C VAL A 115 -2.12 -0.69 0.80
N GLY A 116 -1.52 0.33 1.40
CA GLY A 116 -1.28 1.62 0.76
C GLY A 116 0.10 1.68 0.12
N PHE A 117 0.23 2.49 -0.92
CA PHE A 117 1.49 2.73 -1.63
C PHE A 117 1.85 4.21 -1.60
N LEU A 118 3.06 4.52 -1.21
CA LEU A 118 3.62 5.85 -1.40
C LEU A 118 4.26 5.94 -2.78
N SER A 119 4.00 7.04 -3.47
CA SER A 119 4.59 7.35 -4.76
C SER A 119 5.56 8.53 -4.69
N THR A 120 6.37 8.72 -5.73
CA THR A 120 7.36 9.79 -5.76
C THR A 120 6.78 11.20 -5.63
N PRO A 121 5.62 11.53 -6.21
CA PRO A 121 5.01 12.86 -6.08
C PRO A 121 4.47 13.19 -4.68
N VAL A 122 4.23 12.18 -3.82
CA VAL A 122 3.76 12.44 -2.45
C VAL A 122 4.83 13.23 -1.70
N GLU A 123 4.46 14.41 -1.21
CA GLU A 123 5.36 15.29 -0.46
C GLU A 123 5.22 15.08 1.06
N ARG A 124 6.13 15.66 1.81
CA ARG A 124 6.07 15.65 3.27
C ARG A 124 4.79 16.29 3.81
N SER A 125 4.35 17.37 3.19
CA SER A 125 3.10 18.06 3.52
C SER A 125 1.86 17.19 3.38
N ASP A 126 1.84 16.28 2.39
CA ASP A 126 0.73 15.34 2.19
C ASP A 126 0.69 14.29 3.32
N LEU A 127 1.88 13.82 3.72
CA LEU A 127 2.00 12.89 4.85
C LEU A 127 1.57 13.55 6.16
N ASP A 128 2.00 14.79 6.41
CA ASP A 128 1.64 15.57 7.60
C ASP A 128 0.13 15.87 7.61
N PHE A 129 -0.47 16.15 6.46
CA PHE A 129 -1.91 16.31 6.31
C PHE A 129 -2.67 15.03 6.68
N PHE A 130 -2.26 13.88 6.15
CA PHE A 130 -2.84 12.60 6.54
C PHE A 130 -2.69 12.32 8.05
N LEU A 131 -1.51 12.54 8.61
CA LEU A 131 -1.24 12.35 10.03
C LEU A 131 -2.11 13.24 10.92
N SER A 132 -2.34 14.50 10.51
CA SER A 132 -3.22 15.41 11.24
C SER A 132 -4.65 14.89 11.29
N ILE A 133 -5.18 14.45 10.13
CA ILE A 133 -6.52 13.86 10.03
C ILE A 133 -6.61 12.56 10.85
N ALA A 134 -5.62 11.69 10.74
CA ALA A 134 -5.59 10.46 11.52
C ALA A 134 -5.61 10.74 13.03
N SER A 135 -4.92 11.78 13.48
CA SER A 135 -4.86 12.17 14.88
C SER A 135 -6.20 12.67 15.46
N GLU A 136 -7.13 13.08 14.63
CA GLU A 136 -8.48 13.50 15.01
C GLU A 136 -9.46 12.33 15.19
N PHE A 137 -9.14 11.16 14.66
CA PHE A 137 -10.02 10.00 14.74
C PHE A 137 -10.21 9.55 16.20
N ARG A 138 -11.47 9.37 16.58
CA ARG A 138 -11.88 8.81 17.87
C ARG A 138 -12.86 7.65 17.61
N ARG A 139 -12.68 6.58 18.36
CA ARG A 139 -13.55 5.38 18.28
C ARG A 139 -14.87 5.61 19.00
#